data_b6135faa960ffb51d18a0485f3a75d9c
#
_entry.id   b6135faa960ffb51d18a0485f3a75d9c
#
_cell.length_a   1.000
_cell.length_b   1.000
_cell.length_c   1.000
_cell.angle_alpha   90.00
_cell.angle_beta   90.00
_cell.angle_gamma   90.00
#
_symmetry.space_group_name_H-M   'P 1'
#
loop_
_entity.id
_entity.type
_entity.pdbx_description
1 polymer ?
#
loop_
_entity_poly.entity_id
_entity_poly.type
_entity_poly.pdbx_seq_one_letter_code
_entity_poly.pdbx_strand_id
1 'polypeptide(L)'
;MDVRNAMSENGTGTTVAALLGRKVGMTRVYDEKGTAVPVTVVQAGPCVVTQVKTSDGKDGYNAIQLGFEDIKAKRSTKPLVGHCEKTGQTGPKRFFREVRLDGKPELAAGATVDVGIFELIKYVDVSGISKGKGMQGVMKRWNFGGQPGSHGTERKHRSPGGIGGGQGTRGHGRAIRLGKKMSGHLGDEKVTAKNLAVVGVDKEKHILLVKGTVPGANGGLVFVRQAKTIIDNIRKPGEEQAAETKAEAKKK
;
A
#
# COMPACT_ATOMS: atom_id res chain seq x y z
N MET A 1 12.25 22.20 13.46
CA MET A 1 10.91 22.72 13.12
C MET A 1 9.91 21.63 13.37
N ASP A 2 9.05 21.83 14.33
CA ASP A 2 8.11 20.82 14.86
C ASP A 2 7.04 20.52 13.81
N VAL A 3 6.87 19.25 13.42
CA VAL A 3 5.88 18.77 12.46
C VAL A 3 4.45 19.09 12.91
N ARG A 4 4.25 19.48 14.17
CA ARG A 4 2.97 19.88 14.77
C ARG A 4 2.42 21.22 14.23
N ASN A 5 3.27 22.09 13.70
CA ASN A 5 2.84 23.41 13.19
C ASN A 5 2.41 23.40 11.71
N ALA A 6 2.57 22.30 10.99
CA ALA A 6 2.18 22.19 9.58
C ALA A 6 0.74 21.69 9.36
N MET A 7 0.00 21.42 10.44
CA MET A 7 -1.44 21.14 10.34
C MET A 7 -2.22 22.41 10.66
N SER A 8 -2.26 23.34 9.70
CA SER A 8 -3.10 24.52 9.77
C SER A 8 -4.59 24.16 9.82
N GLU A 9 -5.33 24.93 10.58
CA GLU A 9 -6.74 24.81 11.00
C GLU A 9 -7.77 24.73 9.87
N ASN A 10 -7.36 24.73 8.61
CA ASN A 10 -8.23 24.55 7.44
C ASN A 10 -7.78 23.30 6.67
N GLY A 11 -8.59 22.25 6.69
CA GLY A 11 -8.41 20.90 6.13
C GLY A 11 -7.89 20.72 4.69
N THR A 12 -7.03 21.58 4.20
CA THR A 12 -6.40 21.60 2.87
C THR A 12 -4.87 21.58 2.91
N GLY A 13 -4.27 21.25 4.08
CA GLY A 13 -2.82 21.08 4.18
C GLY A 13 -2.34 19.93 3.29
N THR A 14 -1.46 20.22 2.34
CA THR A 14 -0.90 19.30 1.34
C THR A 14 0.15 18.38 1.97
N THR A 15 -0.18 17.77 3.11
CA THR A 15 0.74 16.90 3.83
C THR A 15 0.89 15.57 3.10
N VAL A 16 2.13 15.15 2.86
CA VAL A 16 2.45 13.85 2.24
C VAL A 16 2.13 12.73 3.23
N ALA A 17 0.90 12.27 3.23
CA ALA A 17 0.46 11.15 4.05
C ALA A 17 0.71 9.81 3.36
N ALA A 18 1.95 9.57 2.92
CA ALA A 18 2.36 8.32 2.29
C ALA A 18 3.83 7.99 2.57
N LEU A 19 4.15 6.71 2.76
CA LEU A 19 5.50 6.18 2.94
C LEU A 19 5.70 4.87 2.19
N LEU A 20 6.96 4.60 1.90
CA LEU A 20 7.44 3.28 1.51
C LEU A 20 7.90 2.52 2.75
N GLY A 21 7.73 1.21 2.73
CA GLY A 21 8.17 0.35 3.81
C GLY A 21 8.31 -1.11 3.40
N ARG A 22 8.70 -1.95 4.36
CA ARG A 22 8.78 -3.40 4.23
C ARG A 22 7.78 -4.09 5.14
N LYS A 23 7.11 -5.10 4.62
CA LYS A 23 6.31 -6.00 5.42
C LYS A 23 7.25 -6.88 6.24
N VAL A 24 7.26 -6.74 7.56
CA VAL A 24 8.07 -7.57 8.46
C VAL A 24 7.38 -8.92 8.67
N GLY A 25 6.11 -8.90 9.08
CA GLY A 25 5.36 -10.11 9.37
C GLY A 25 3.96 -9.80 9.88
N MET A 26 3.33 -10.79 10.47
CA MET A 26 2.03 -10.64 11.13
C MET A 26 2.12 -11.13 12.57
N THR A 27 1.40 -10.45 13.45
CA THR A 27 1.25 -10.82 14.85
C THR A 27 -0.18 -10.53 15.32
N ARG A 28 -0.45 -10.67 16.59
CA ARG A 28 -1.70 -10.29 17.23
C ARG A 28 -1.43 -9.32 18.37
N VAL A 29 -2.32 -8.38 18.53
CA VAL A 29 -2.36 -7.43 19.65
C VAL A 29 -3.70 -7.63 20.35
N TYR A 30 -3.71 -7.52 21.66
CA TYR A 30 -4.96 -7.64 22.42
C TYR A 30 -5.53 -6.25 22.67
N ASP A 31 -6.81 -6.11 22.40
CA ASP A 31 -7.58 -4.92 22.68
C ASP A 31 -7.87 -4.81 24.19
N GLU A 32 -8.29 -3.65 24.68
CA GLU A 32 -8.71 -3.42 26.08
C GLU A 32 -9.76 -4.45 26.57
N LYS A 33 -10.54 -4.99 25.64
CA LYS A 33 -11.56 -6.03 25.91
C LYS A 33 -11.00 -7.46 25.90
N GLY A 34 -9.68 -7.64 25.76
CA GLY A 34 -9.04 -8.95 25.63
C GLY A 34 -9.23 -9.63 24.28
N THR A 35 -9.81 -8.95 23.29
CA THR A 35 -10.00 -9.53 21.95
C THR A 35 -8.70 -9.52 21.16
N ALA A 36 -8.31 -10.67 20.58
CA ALA A 36 -7.13 -10.76 19.75
C ALA A 36 -7.36 -10.10 18.38
N VAL A 37 -6.65 -9.02 18.11
CA VAL A 37 -6.69 -8.29 16.84
C VAL A 37 -5.49 -8.71 15.99
N PRO A 38 -5.68 -9.32 14.80
CA PRO A 38 -4.58 -9.64 13.91
C PRO A 38 -4.00 -8.36 13.30
N VAL A 39 -2.69 -8.19 13.39
CA VAL A 39 -1.99 -7.02 12.84
C VAL A 39 -0.84 -7.44 11.95
N THR A 40 -0.61 -6.65 10.92
CA THR A 40 0.61 -6.72 10.10
C THR A 40 1.57 -5.66 10.58
N VAL A 41 2.80 -6.06 10.81
CA VAL A 41 3.92 -5.18 11.17
C VAL A 41 4.59 -4.72 9.89
N VAL A 42 4.63 -3.42 9.67
CA VAL A 42 5.27 -2.77 8.53
C VAL A 42 6.36 -1.85 9.05
N GLN A 43 7.59 -2.06 8.65
CA GLN A 43 8.68 -1.10 8.84
C GLN A 43 8.54 -0.01 7.78
N ALA A 44 8.08 1.17 8.17
CA ALA A 44 7.74 2.27 7.28
C ALA A 44 8.71 3.44 7.46
N GLY A 45 9.51 3.71 6.45
CA GLY A 45 10.51 4.78 6.48
C GLY A 45 11.81 4.41 7.20
N PRO A 46 12.70 5.40 7.46
CA PRO A 46 12.60 6.76 6.96
C PRO A 46 12.67 6.84 5.43
N CYS A 47 11.86 7.70 4.83
CA CYS A 47 11.87 7.97 3.39
C CYS A 47 12.45 9.36 3.12
N VAL A 48 13.20 9.51 2.05
CA VAL A 48 13.78 10.80 1.65
C VAL A 48 13.08 11.32 0.41
N VAL A 49 12.79 12.62 0.37
CA VAL A 49 12.25 13.30 -0.80
C VAL A 49 13.37 13.44 -1.83
N THR A 50 13.30 12.68 -2.93
CA THR A 50 14.31 12.69 -3.99
C THR A 50 13.99 13.66 -5.13
N GLN A 51 12.73 14.04 -5.29
CA GLN A 51 12.33 15.03 -6.29
C GLN A 51 11.00 15.65 -5.89
N VAL A 52 10.88 16.94 -6.14
CA VAL A 52 9.64 17.70 -6.01
C VAL A 52 9.20 18.12 -7.40
N LYS A 53 7.95 17.82 -7.75
CA LYS A 53 7.32 18.19 -9.03
C LYS A 53 6.22 19.20 -8.76
N THR A 54 6.17 20.24 -9.57
CA THR A 54 5.16 21.30 -9.48
C THR A 54 4.39 21.40 -10.77
N SER A 55 3.13 21.84 -10.70
CA SER A 55 2.28 22.09 -11.87
C SER A 55 2.88 23.12 -12.82
N ASP A 56 3.65 24.07 -12.29
CA ASP A 56 4.29 25.14 -13.05
C ASP A 56 5.59 24.66 -13.75
N GLY A 57 6.05 23.46 -13.45
CA GLY A 57 7.26 22.85 -14.01
C GLY A 57 6.99 22.02 -15.28
N LYS A 58 8.06 21.39 -15.78
CA LYS A 58 8.00 20.55 -17.00
C LYS A 58 7.04 19.36 -16.90
N ASP A 59 6.78 18.87 -15.68
CA ASP A 59 5.95 17.69 -15.43
C ASP A 59 4.44 18.02 -15.48
N GLY A 60 4.02 19.26 -15.24
CA GLY A 60 2.61 19.70 -15.34
C GLY A 60 1.69 19.17 -14.23
N TYR A 61 2.23 18.64 -13.12
CA TYR A 61 1.45 18.18 -11.96
C TYR A 61 2.23 18.29 -10.67
N ASN A 62 1.51 18.33 -9.54
CA ASN A 62 2.11 18.37 -8.21
C ASN A 62 2.34 16.95 -7.69
N ALA A 63 3.60 16.64 -7.33
CA ALA A 63 3.97 15.36 -6.74
C ALA A 63 5.29 15.46 -5.98
N ILE A 64 5.46 14.52 -5.06
CA ILE A 64 6.74 14.30 -4.37
C ILE A 64 7.20 12.88 -4.65
N GLN A 65 8.45 12.72 -5.04
CA GLN A 65 9.08 11.42 -5.18
C GLN A 65 9.79 11.04 -3.88
N LEU A 66 9.41 9.90 -3.31
CA LEU A 66 10.00 9.32 -2.11
C LEU A 66 11.01 8.25 -2.49
N GLY A 67 12.21 8.32 -1.91
CA GLY A 67 13.26 7.30 -1.97
C GLY A 67 13.31 6.50 -0.67
N PHE A 68 13.44 5.19 -0.77
CA PHE A 68 13.49 4.26 0.36
C PHE A 68 14.61 3.24 0.21
N GLU A 69 15.25 2.88 1.31
CA GLU A 69 16.43 2.01 1.43
C GLU A 69 17.65 2.46 0.64
N ASP A 70 18.79 2.46 1.32
CA ASP A 70 20.08 2.73 0.71
C ASP A 70 20.60 1.50 -0.03
N ILE A 71 21.24 1.75 -1.18
CA ILE A 71 21.93 0.73 -1.93
C ILE A 71 23.38 1.16 -2.12
N LYS A 72 24.32 0.20 -2.06
CA LYS A 72 25.73 0.50 -2.31
C LYS A 72 25.92 1.03 -3.73
N ALA A 73 26.72 2.09 -3.91
CA ALA A 73 26.97 2.71 -5.21
C ALA A 73 27.45 1.70 -6.28
N LYS A 74 28.27 0.71 -5.88
CA LYS A 74 28.72 -0.38 -6.78
C LYS A 74 27.58 -1.24 -7.35
N ARG A 75 26.40 -1.28 -6.71
CA ARG A 75 25.22 -2.03 -7.17
C ARG A 75 24.19 -1.14 -7.86
N SER A 76 24.49 0.14 -8.00
CA SER A 76 23.61 1.12 -8.62
C SER A 76 24.13 1.53 -9.98
N THR A 77 23.24 1.95 -10.87
CA THR A 77 23.60 2.52 -12.16
C THR A 77 24.00 3.98 -12.03
N LYS A 78 24.91 4.47 -12.88
CA LYS A 78 25.35 5.87 -12.88
C LYS A 78 24.19 6.88 -12.93
N PRO A 79 23.14 6.69 -13.78
CA PRO A 79 21.99 7.61 -13.79
C PRO A 79 21.25 7.68 -12.46
N LEU A 80 21.13 6.56 -11.74
CA LEU A 80 20.45 6.51 -10.45
C LEU A 80 21.26 7.24 -9.36
N VAL A 81 22.58 7.08 -9.38
CA VAL A 81 23.49 7.81 -8.48
C VAL A 81 23.33 9.31 -8.72
N GLY A 82 23.47 9.77 -9.97
CA GLY A 82 23.32 11.18 -10.31
C GLY A 82 21.93 11.76 -10.04
N HIS A 83 20.87 10.92 -10.07
CA HIS A 83 19.54 11.35 -9.66
C HIS A 83 19.46 11.65 -8.15
N CYS A 84 20.07 10.82 -7.32
CA CYS A 84 20.10 11.01 -5.87
C CYS A 84 21.03 12.15 -5.45
N GLU A 85 22.18 12.31 -6.11
CA GLU A 85 23.15 13.37 -5.83
C GLU A 85 22.58 14.78 -6.00
N LYS A 86 21.68 14.97 -6.97
CA LYS A 86 20.97 16.25 -7.19
C LYS A 86 20.18 16.74 -5.97
N THR A 87 19.82 15.86 -5.08
CA THR A 87 19.07 16.17 -3.86
C THR A 87 19.95 16.26 -2.61
N GLY A 88 21.28 16.28 -2.77
CA GLY A 88 22.23 16.30 -1.67
C GLY A 88 22.31 14.99 -0.87
N GLN A 89 21.79 13.90 -1.42
CA GLN A 89 21.85 12.61 -0.75
C GLN A 89 23.21 11.94 -0.93
N THR A 90 23.74 11.38 0.14
CA THR A 90 25.07 10.75 0.17
C THR A 90 25.11 9.38 -0.52
N GLY A 91 23.94 8.80 -0.89
CA GLY A 91 23.89 7.49 -1.55
C GLY A 91 22.62 7.25 -2.34
N PRO A 92 22.70 6.34 -3.34
CA PRO A 92 21.53 6.01 -4.15
C PRO A 92 20.50 5.22 -3.34
N LYS A 93 19.22 5.55 -3.51
CA LYS A 93 18.09 4.83 -2.92
C LYS A 93 17.70 3.65 -3.82
N ARG A 94 17.12 2.61 -3.21
CA ARG A 94 16.73 1.39 -3.90
C ARG A 94 15.36 1.48 -4.56
N PHE A 95 14.41 2.10 -3.88
CA PHE A 95 13.02 2.17 -4.31
C PHE A 95 12.56 3.61 -4.39
N PHE A 96 11.85 3.93 -5.47
CA PHE A 96 11.26 5.24 -5.69
C PHE A 96 9.77 5.09 -5.95
N ARG A 97 8.96 5.98 -5.38
CA ARG A 97 7.54 6.11 -5.67
C ARG A 97 7.13 7.57 -5.61
N GLU A 98 6.28 7.95 -6.55
CA GLU A 98 5.69 9.27 -6.55
C GLU A 98 4.35 9.26 -5.81
N VAL A 99 4.15 10.32 -5.05
CA VAL A 99 2.92 10.63 -4.34
C VAL A 99 2.37 11.90 -4.98
N ARG A 100 1.25 11.79 -5.68
CA ARG A 100 0.55 12.95 -6.23
C ARG A 100 -0.15 13.70 -5.12
N LEU A 101 -0.07 15.02 -5.18
CA LEU A 101 -0.66 15.96 -4.24
C LEU A 101 -1.70 16.82 -4.97
N ASP A 102 -2.76 17.16 -4.26
CA ASP A 102 -3.82 18.02 -4.82
C ASP A 102 -3.42 19.50 -4.79
N GLY A 103 -2.46 19.89 -3.92
CA GLY A 103 -1.91 21.24 -3.81
C GLY A 103 -0.40 21.32 -4.07
N LYS A 104 0.20 22.48 -3.88
CA LYS A 104 1.66 22.68 -4.01
C LYS A 104 2.39 21.91 -2.92
N PRO A 105 3.49 21.19 -3.24
CA PRO A 105 4.28 20.48 -2.26
C PRO A 105 5.01 21.46 -1.31
N GLU A 106 4.90 21.24 -0.02
CA GLU A 106 5.56 22.04 1.02
C GLU A 106 6.96 21.50 1.37
N LEU A 107 7.19 20.20 1.14
CA LEU A 107 8.45 19.56 1.45
C LEU A 107 9.49 19.86 0.38
N ALA A 108 10.69 20.26 0.82
CA ALA A 108 11.85 20.43 -0.04
C ALA A 108 12.49 19.08 -0.41
N ALA A 109 13.21 19.07 -1.53
CA ALA A 109 14.08 17.95 -1.89
C ALA A 109 15.16 17.73 -0.79
N GLY A 110 15.41 16.47 -0.44
CA GLY A 110 16.32 16.13 0.66
C GLY A 110 15.64 15.99 2.04
N ALA A 111 14.40 16.46 2.20
CA ALA A 111 13.67 16.29 3.46
C ALA A 111 13.41 14.81 3.76
N THR A 112 13.45 14.44 5.04
CA THR A 112 13.13 13.09 5.50
C THR A 112 11.69 13.05 6.00
N VAL A 113 10.98 11.99 5.62
CA VAL A 113 9.59 11.73 6.03
C VAL A 113 9.56 10.44 6.85
N ASP A 114 9.10 10.55 8.09
CA ASP A 114 9.07 9.46 9.06
C ASP A 114 7.66 8.92 9.30
N VAL A 115 7.58 7.78 9.97
CA VAL A 115 6.32 7.09 10.30
C VAL A 115 5.36 7.92 11.16
N GLY A 116 5.86 8.95 11.87
CA GLY A 116 5.06 9.84 12.71
C GLY A 116 3.89 10.52 12.01
N ILE A 117 3.92 10.65 10.68
CA ILE A 117 2.80 11.20 9.90
C ILE A 117 1.51 10.38 10.03
N PHE A 118 1.60 9.08 10.37
CA PHE A 118 0.45 8.20 10.53
C PHE A 118 -0.18 8.21 11.93
N GLU A 119 0.38 8.93 12.89
CA GLU A 119 -0.16 8.98 14.26
C GLU A 119 -1.60 9.47 14.32
N LEU A 120 -1.90 10.51 13.54
CA LEU A 120 -3.23 11.12 13.48
C LEU A 120 -4.16 10.44 12.47
N ILE A 121 -3.67 9.47 11.71
CA ILE A 121 -4.43 8.82 10.65
C ILE A 121 -5.08 7.54 11.19
N LYS A 122 -6.40 7.42 11.03
CA LYS A 122 -7.17 6.24 11.47
C LYS A 122 -7.05 5.07 10.49
N TYR A 123 -7.06 5.36 9.18
CA TYR A 123 -7.11 4.34 8.14
C TYR A 123 -6.10 4.59 7.03
N VAL A 124 -5.49 3.53 6.56
CA VAL A 124 -4.48 3.54 5.48
C VAL A 124 -4.84 2.57 4.37
N ASP A 125 -4.42 2.91 3.15
CA ASP A 125 -4.39 2.01 2.01
C ASP A 125 -2.98 1.48 1.83
N VAL A 126 -2.82 0.17 1.76
CA VAL A 126 -1.51 -0.46 1.59
C VAL A 126 -1.45 -1.19 0.26
N SER A 127 -0.54 -0.76 -0.60
CA SER A 127 -0.28 -1.38 -1.90
C SER A 127 1.00 -2.20 -1.84
N GLY A 128 0.96 -3.39 -2.41
CA GLY A 128 2.13 -4.27 -2.51
C GLY A 128 2.00 -5.22 -3.69
N ILE A 129 3.05 -5.98 -3.95
CA ILE A 129 3.03 -7.05 -4.96
C ILE A 129 2.57 -8.33 -4.29
N SER A 130 1.49 -8.93 -4.78
CA SER A 130 0.93 -10.16 -4.22
C SER A 130 1.89 -11.34 -4.41
N LYS A 131 1.76 -12.38 -3.58
CA LYS A 131 2.55 -13.60 -3.75
C LYS A 131 2.22 -14.27 -5.08
N GLY A 132 3.21 -14.56 -5.91
CA GLY A 132 3.05 -15.32 -7.14
C GLY A 132 2.58 -16.74 -6.87
N LYS A 133 1.65 -17.24 -7.68
CA LYS A 133 1.12 -18.60 -7.62
C LYS A 133 1.34 -19.35 -8.93
N GLY A 134 2.06 -18.74 -9.88
CA GLY A 134 2.33 -19.31 -11.21
C GLY A 134 1.07 -19.46 -12.06
N MET A 135 1.11 -20.36 -13.01
CA MET A 135 -0.02 -20.71 -13.87
C MET A 135 -1.07 -21.47 -13.09
N GLN A 136 -2.29 -20.95 -13.02
CA GLN A 136 -3.39 -21.55 -12.29
C GLN A 136 -4.58 -21.82 -13.19
N GLY A 137 -5.25 -22.95 -12.94
CA GLY A 137 -6.50 -23.30 -13.57
C GLY A 137 -7.66 -22.42 -13.11
N VAL A 138 -8.77 -22.50 -13.83
CA VAL A 138 -9.95 -21.65 -13.59
C VAL A 138 -10.59 -21.82 -12.22
N MET A 139 -10.49 -23.02 -11.62
CA MET A 139 -11.02 -23.26 -10.28
C MET A 139 -10.30 -22.41 -9.24
N LYS A 140 -8.95 -22.39 -9.25
CA LYS A 140 -8.16 -21.62 -8.28
C LYS A 140 -8.11 -20.12 -8.62
N ARG A 141 -8.08 -19.79 -9.91
CA ARG A 141 -7.97 -18.40 -10.35
C ARG A 141 -9.27 -17.63 -10.24
N TRP A 142 -10.41 -18.28 -10.52
CA TRP A 142 -11.71 -17.64 -10.65
C TRP A 142 -12.83 -18.27 -9.81
N ASN A 143 -12.49 -19.28 -8.99
CA ASN A 143 -13.44 -20.01 -8.13
C ASN A 143 -14.55 -20.72 -8.92
N PHE A 144 -14.22 -21.30 -10.09
CA PHE A 144 -15.16 -22.12 -10.84
C PHE A 144 -15.42 -23.44 -10.11
N GLY A 145 -16.65 -23.92 -10.14
CA GLY A 145 -17.05 -25.16 -9.47
C GLY A 145 -16.48 -26.44 -10.11
N GLY A 146 -16.08 -26.38 -11.38
CA GLY A 146 -15.64 -27.55 -12.13
C GLY A 146 -16.82 -28.43 -12.57
N GLN A 147 -16.54 -29.69 -12.86
CA GLN A 147 -17.50 -30.71 -13.25
C GLN A 147 -17.64 -31.78 -12.16
N PRO A 148 -18.75 -32.54 -12.15
CA PRO A 148 -18.96 -33.65 -11.19
C PRO A 148 -17.81 -34.67 -11.20
N GLY A 149 -17.57 -35.34 -10.08
CA GLY A 149 -16.56 -36.39 -9.94
C GLY A 149 -16.93 -37.71 -10.61
N SER A 150 -18.23 -37.92 -10.95
CA SER A 150 -18.79 -39.13 -11.59
C SER A 150 -19.81 -38.73 -12.63
N HIS A 151 -20.76 -39.63 -12.98
CA HIS A 151 -21.83 -39.43 -13.96
C HIS A 151 -21.31 -39.07 -15.36
N GLY A 152 -20.34 -39.84 -15.87
CA GLY A 152 -19.83 -39.70 -17.25
C GLY A 152 -18.79 -38.62 -17.46
N THR A 153 -18.32 -37.97 -16.39
CA THR A 153 -17.23 -36.99 -16.49
C THR A 153 -15.89 -37.70 -16.49
N GLU A 154 -15.26 -37.90 -17.65
CA GLU A 154 -14.01 -38.67 -17.73
C GLU A 154 -12.77 -37.84 -17.34
N ARG A 155 -12.46 -36.78 -18.08
CA ARG A 155 -11.17 -36.03 -17.95
C ARG A 155 -11.33 -34.53 -17.68
N LYS A 156 -12.57 -34.06 -17.55
CA LYS A 156 -12.86 -32.61 -17.52
C LYS A 156 -13.29 -32.08 -16.14
N HIS A 157 -12.96 -32.80 -15.07
CA HIS A 157 -13.37 -32.44 -13.69
C HIS A 157 -13.00 -30.99 -13.32
N ARG A 158 -11.84 -30.49 -13.76
CA ARG A 158 -11.33 -29.15 -13.43
C ARG A 158 -11.38 -28.17 -14.60
N SER A 159 -12.16 -28.45 -15.62
CA SER A 159 -12.28 -27.58 -16.80
C SER A 159 -13.21 -26.38 -16.57
N PRO A 160 -13.09 -25.33 -17.39
CA PRO A 160 -13.96 -24.15 -17.28
C PRO A 160 -15.41 -24.40 -17.72
N GLY A 161 -15.71 -25.56 -18.34
CA GLY A 161 -17.00 -25.82 -18.96
C GLY A 161 -17.15 -25.13 -20.32
N GLY A 162 -18.37 -24.78 -20.70
CA GLY A 162 -18.64 -24.07 -21.94
C GLY A 162 -17.99 -22.69 -21.98
N ILE A 163 -17.22 -22.39 -23.01
CA ILE A 163 -16.56 -21.10 -23.17
C ILE A 163 -17.36 -20.09 -23.99
N GLY A 164 -18.51 -20.52 -24.51
CA GLY A 164 -19.35 -19.73 -25.40
C GLY A 164 -18.73 -19.63 -26.80
N GLY A 165 -19.45 -20.02 -27.81
CA GLY A 165 -19.01 -20.01 -29.20
C GLY A 165 -19.91 -19.19 -30.12
N GLY A 166 -19.35 -18.59 -31.11
CA GLY A 166 -19.87 -18.29 -32.42
C GLY A 166 -20.92 -17.19 -32.59
N GLN A 167 -21.96 -17.10 -31.84
CA GLN A 167 -23.07 -16.18 -32.21
C GLN A 167 -23.01 -14.77 -31.63
N GLY A 168 -22.10 -14.49 -30.71
CA GLY A 168 -22.05 -13.19 -30.01
C GLY A 168 -21.05 -12.18 -30.56
N THR A 169 -20.30 -12.52 -31.58
CA THR A 169 -19.17 -11.69 -32.07
C THR A 169 -19.27 -11.37 -33.55
N ARG A 170 -20.48 -11.07 -34.05
CA ARG A 170 -20.62 -10.56 -35.41
C ARG A 170 -19.71 -9.33 -35.61
N GLY A 171 -18.79 -9.44 -36.54
CA GLY A 171 -17.88 -8.34 -36.94
C GLY A 171 -16.51 -8.30 -36.30
N HIS A 172 -16.18 -9.12 -35.26
CA HIS A 172 -14.88 -9.03 -34.57
C HIS A 172 -13.93 -10.22 -34.84
N GLY A 173 -14.29 -11.18 -35.66
CA GLY A 173 -13.43 -12.33 -36.03
C GLY A 173 -12.96 -13.22 -34.87
N ARG A 174 -13.44 -13.01 -33.63
CA ARG A 174 -13.03 -13.73 -32.42
C ARG A 174 -14.13 -14.69 -31.97
N ALA A 175 -13.81 -15.96 -31.84
CA ALA A 175 -14.71 -16.99 -31.34
C ALA A 175 -15.04 -16.86 -29.84
N ILE A 176 -14.23 -16.14 -29.08
CA ILE A 176 -14.36 -16.03 -27.62
C ILE A 176 -14.46 -14.56 -27.24
N ARG A 177 -15.40 -14.21 -26.36
CA ARG A 177 -15.60 -12.85 -25.86
C ARG A 177 -14.37 -12.36 -25.06
N LEU A 178 -14.03 -11.09 -25.24
CA LEU A 178 -12.99 -10.44 -24.43
C LEU A 178 -13.38 -10.49 -22.93
N GLY A 179 -12.38 -10.66 -22.07
CA GLY A 179 -12.58 -10.73 -20.60
C GLY A 179 -13.12 -12.08 -20.12
N LYS A 180 -13.28 -13.11 -20.98
CA LYS A 180 -13.67 -14.46 -20.55
C LYS A 180 -12.67 -14.99 -19.52
N LYS A 181 -13.17 -15.44 -18.36
CA LYS A 181 -12.36 -16.01 -17.28
C LYS A 181 -11.77 -17.35 -17.68
N MET A 182 -10.44 -17.39 -17.83
CA MET A 182 -9.70 -18.59 -18.25
C MET A 182 -8.49 -18.81 -17.32
N SER A 183 -7.85 -19.99 -17.46
CA SER A 183 -6.57 -20.27 -16.82
C SER A 183 -5.51 -19.23 -17.22
N GLY A 184 -4.52 -19.03 -16.37
CA GLY A 184 -3.44 -18.10 -16.59
C GLY A 184 -2.66 -17.80 -15.33
N HIS A 185 -1.73 -16.86 -15.42
CA HIS A 185 -0.91 -16.42 -14.30
C HIS A 185 -1.77 -15.83 -13.18
N LEU A 186 -1.46 -16.17 -11.93
CA LEU A 186 -2.14 -15.67 -10.73
C LEU A 186 -1.10 -15.17 -9.74
N GLY A 187 -1.35 -14.01 -9.17
CA GLY A 187 -0.42 -13.34 -8.26
C GLY A 187 0.73 -12.65 -8.99
N ASP A 188 1.73 -12.18 -8.22
CA ASP A 188 2.84 -11.33 -8.71
C ASP A 188 2.33 -10.07 -9.43
N GLU A 189 1.25 -9.52 -8.91
CA GLU A 189 0.61 -8.31 -9.41
C GLU A 189 0.41 -7.30 -8.30
N LYS A 190 0.36 -6.01 -8.64
CA LYS A 190 0.12 -4.94 -7.69
C LYS A 190 -1.32 -5.00 -7.19
N VAL A 191 -1.46 -5.21 -5.89
CA VAL A 191 -2.75 -5.24 -5.18
C VAL A 191 -2.75 -4.19 -4.10
N THR A 192 -3.89 -3.53 -3.89
CA THR A 192 -4.07 -2.56 -2.81
C THR A 192 -5.14 -3.07 -1.85
N ALA A 193 -4.76 -3.25 -0.58
CA ALA A 193 -5.70 -3.43 0.52
C ALA A 193 -6.12 -2.05 1.00
N LYS A 194 -7.41 -1.74 0.94
CA LYS A 194 -7.96 -0.43 1.26
C LYS A 194 -8.53 -0.38 2.67
N ASN A 195 -8.53 0.81 3.25
CA ASN A 195 -9.22 1.13 4.51
C ASN A 195 -8.79 0.23 5.69
N LEU A 196 -7.50 -0.05 5.80
CA LEU A 196 -6.95 -0.79 6.92
C LEU A 196 -6.76 0.14 8.12
N ALA A 197 -7.29 -0.24 9.29
CA ALA A 197 -7.17 0.56 10.51
C ALA A 197 -5.72 0.54 11.02
N VAL A 198 -5.21 1.70 11.42
CA VAL A 198 -3.92 1.85 12.11
C VAL A 198 -4.14 1.56 13.59
N VAL A 199 -3.47 0.53 14.09
CA VAL A 199 -3.55 0.09 15.50
C VAL A 199 -2.54 0.84 16.35
N GLY A 200 -1.32 1.04 15.84
CA GLY A 200 -0.27 1.76 16.56
C GLY A 200 0.87 2.19 15.66
N VAL A 201 1.63 3.16 16.12
CA VAL A 201 2.80 3.73 15.46
C VAL A 201 3.94 3.80 16.47
N ASP A 202 5.08 3.21 16.12
CA ASP A 202 6.32 3.28 16.92
C ASP A 202 7.34 4.09 16.12
N LYS A 203 7.62 5.33 16.58
CA LYS A 203 8.54 6.26 15.90
C LYS A 203 9.99 5.84 16.04
N GLU A 204 10.37 5.27 17.17
CA GLU A 204 11.77 4.90 17.43
C GLU A 204 12.24 3.78 16.50
N LYS A 205 11.35 2.80 16.29
CA LYS A 205 11.63 1.63 15.44
C LYS A 205 11.14 1.77 14.02
N HIS A 206 10.51 2.90 13.68
CA HIS A 206 9.85 3.13 12.38
C HIS A 206 8.83 2.03 12.03
N ILE A 207 8.04 1.60 13.01
CA ILE A 207 7.06 0.52 12.85
C ILE A 207 5.64 1.09 12.79
N LEU A 208 4.88 0.60 11.82
CA LEU A 208 3.45 0.83 11.68
C LEU A 208 2.71 -0.50 11.86
N LEU A 209 1.78 -0.54 12.81
CA LEU A 209 0.90 -1.68 13.05
C LEU A 209 -0.43 -1.45 12.35
N VAL A 210 -0.73 -2.29 11.36
CA VAL A 210 -1.95 -2.19 10.54
C VAL A 210 -2.83 -3.40 10.79
N LYS A 211 -4.12 -3.18 11.09
CA LYS A 211 -5.10 -4.25 11.33
C LYS A 211 -5.36 -5.04 10.05
N GLY A 212 -5.20 -6.36 10.13
CA GLY A 212 -5.51 -7.28 9.03
C GLY A 212 -4.31 -7.63 8.15
N THR A 213 -4.59 -8.10 6.94
CA THR A 213 -3.59 -8.63 6.02
C THR A 213 -3.12 -7.57 5.01
N VAL A 214 -1.81 -7.57 4.75
CA VAL A 214 -1.17 -6.72 3.74
C VAL A 214 -0.66 -7.61 2.60
N PRO A 215 -0.83 -7.20 1.33
CA PRO A 215 -0.38 -7.98 0.19
C PRO A 215 1.14 -8.18 0.18
N GLY A 216 1.57 -9.32 -0.35
CA GLY A 216 2.97 -9.66 -0.53
C GLY A 216 3.57 -10.63 0.49
N ALA A 217 4.80 -11.03 0.24
CA ALA A 217 5.61 -11.84 1.12
C ALA A 217 6.21 -11.00 2.25
N ASN A 218 6.69 -11.65 3.32
CA ASN A 218 7.52 -10.99 4.33
C ASN A 218 8.82 -10.51 3.66
N GLY A 219 9.31 -9.33 4.05
CA GLY A 219 10.41 -8.65 3.38
C GLY A 219 10.01 -7.93 2.08
N GLY A 220 8.78 -8.08 1.61
CA GLY A 220 8.29 -7.39 0.40
C GLY A 220 8.11 -5.89 0.60
N LEU A 221 8.36 -5.12 -0.48
CA LEU A 221 8.09 -3.70 -0.50
C LEU A 221 6.60 -3.42 -0.45
N VAL A 222 6.21 -2.48 0.40
CA VAL A 222 4.84 -1.96 0.49
C VAL A 222 4.84 -0.45 0.40
N PHE A 223 3.78 0.08 -0.18
CA PHE A 223 3.51 1.50 -0.24
C PHE A 223 2.26 1.79 0.59
N VAL A 224 2.43 2.56 1.64
CA VAL A 224 1.37 2.93 2.59
C VAL A 224 0.97 4.37 2.31
N ARG A 225 -0.32 4.63 2.20
CA ARG A 225 -0.86 5.99 2.06
C ARG A 225 -2.13 6.14 2.88
N GLN A 226 -2.48 7.36 3.21
CA GLN A 226 -3.77 7.68 3.81
C GLN A 226 -4.92 7.15 2.94
N ALA A 227 -5.95 6.57 3.56
CA ALA A 227 -7.12 6.10 2.82
C ALA A 227 -7.91 7.28 2.26
N LYS A 228 -8.14 7.26 0.94
CA LYS A 228 -8.86 8.33 0.23
C LYS A 228 -10.37 8.25 0.35
N THR A 229 -10.90 7.08 0.67
CA THR A 229 -12.35 6.81 0.65
C THR A 229 -13.06 7.24 1.93
N ILE A 230 -12.33 7.50 3.00
CA ILE A 230 -12.88 7.85 4.31
C ILE A 230 -12.70 9.35 4.53
N ILE A 231 -13.81 10.07 4.69
CA ILE A 231 -13.83 11.53 4.81
C ILE A 231 -13.23 11.96 6.17
N ASP A 232 -13.60 11.29 7.28
CA ASP A 232 -13.09 11.60 8.63
C ASP A 232 -11.93 10.67 9.04
N ASN A 233 -10.82 10.73 8.29
CA ASN A 233 -9.68 9.84 8.52
C ASN A 233 -8.67 10.38 9.54
N ILE A 234 -8.88 11.57 10.08
CA ILE A 234 -7.97 12.20 11.04
C ILE A 234 -8.51 11.97 12.46
N ARG A 235 -7.66 11.54 13.39
CA ARG A 235 -7.98 11.46 14.81
C ARG A 235 -8.09 12.88 15.36
N LYS A 236 -9.21 13.21 15.99
CA LYS A 236 -9.37 14.51 16.64
C LYS A 236 -8.46 14.57 17.87
N PRO A 237 -7.71 15.66 18.07
CA PRO A 237 -6.95 15.86 19.30
C PRO A 237 -7.93 15.83 20.48
N GLY A 238 -7.75 14.88 21.41
CA GLY A 238 -8.65 14.62 22.55
C GLY A 238 -9.29 13.23 22.57
N GLU A 239 -9.35 12.50 21.46
CA GLU A 239 -9.83 11.11 21.47
C GLU A 239 -8.89 10.16 22.25
N GLU A 240 -7.59 10.48 22.32
CA GLU A 240 -6.60 9.72 23.11
C GLU A 240 -6.78 9.98 24.62
N GLN A 241 -6.99 11.23 25.02
CA GLN A 241 -7.21 11.59 26.45
C GLN A 241 -8.53 11.02 26.97
N ALA A 242 -9.55 10.93 26.11
CA ALA A 242 -10.83 10.32 26.49
C ALA A 242 -10.74 8.78 26.62
N ALA A 243 -9.82 8.12 25.94
CA ALA A 243 -9.57 6.70 26.10
C ALA A 243 -8.74 6.42 27.37
N GLU A 244 -7.73 7.24 27.67
CA GLU A 244 -6.91 7.13 28.89
C GLU A 244 -7.71 7.44 30.16
N THR A 245 -8.51 8.52 30.17
CA THR A 245 -9.37 8.87 31.31
C THR A 245 -10.47 7.83 31.56
N LYS A 246 -11.00 7.18 30.53
CA LYS A 246 -11.95 6.06 30.69
C LYS A 246 -11.27 4.78 31.19
N ALA A 247 -10.01 4.56 30.86
CA ALA A 247 -9.23 3.44 31.37
C ALA A 247 -8.86 3.62 32.86
N GLU A 248 -8.53 4.86 33.27
CA GLU A 248 -8.24 5.17 34.67
C GLU A 248 -9.51 5.16 35.57
N ALA A 249 -10.64 5.62 35.04
CA ALA A 249 -11.92 5.59 35.80
C ALA A 249 -12.47 4.17 36.03
N LYS A 250 -12.04 3.18 35.25
CA LYS A 250 -12.41 1.76 35.47
C LYS A 250 -11.43 0.99 36.36
N LYS A 251 -10.31 1.59 36.76
CA LYS A 251 -9.36 1.01 37.74
C LYS A 251 -9.60 1.47 39.18
N LYS A 252 -10.54 2.36 39.42
CA LYS A 252 -11.07 2.72 40.71
C LYS A 252 -12.45 2.05 40.92
#